data_c2ca3bb33ba6e3a95de7e1dd6a9e8e3e
#
_entry.id   c2ca3bb33ba6e3a95de7e1dd6a9e8e3e
#
_cell.length_a   1.000
_cell.length_b   1.000
_cell.length_c   1.000
_cell.angle_alpha   90.00
_cell.angle_beta   90.00
_cell.angle_gamma   90.00
#
_symmetry.space_group_name_H-M   'P 1'
#
loop_
_entity.id
_entity.type
_entity.pdbx_description
1 polymer ?
#
loop_
_entity_poly.entity_id
_entity_poly.type
_entity_poly.pdbx_seq_one_letter_code
_entity_poly.pdbx_strand_id
1 'polypeptide(L)'
;MGASMGRCIAVGSVLGSLTVVACHPAKITPQRDADRIVITEEMIAKSGGQNAWEVLRREAPQITFSENRNGQATAMTRRGRSSFVLNDSPMVIIDGARNQDIKALQSLPASVLMSIEVLTGIEGTTYYGTDAVGGVIIIKTKTGGQ
;
A
#
# COMPACT_ATOMS: atom_id res chain seq x y z
N MET A 1 48.24 28.44 62.20
CA MET A 1 47.42 29.55 62.74
C MET A 1 46.37 29.85 61.68
N GLY A 2 45.17 29.66 62.05
CA GLY A 2 44.00 30.44 61.77
C GLY A 2 43.05 29.84 60.75
N ALA A 3 42.12 29.12 61.33
CA ALA A 3 40.85 28.67 60.79
C ALA A 3 39.99 29.78 60.16
N SER A 4 39.19 29.47 59.14
CA SER A 4 37.80 30.00 59.11
C SER A 4 36.96 29.15 58.17
N MET A 5 36.02 28.42 58.74
CA MET A 5 34.91 27.74 58.14
C MET A 5 33.91 28.77 57.60
N GLY A 6 33.63 28.75 56.38
CA GLY A 6 32.50 29.43 55.73
C GLY A 6 31.51 28.42 55.14
N ARG A 7 30.45 28.13 55.90
CA ARG A 7 29.30 27.33 55.42
C ARG A 7 28.44 28.20 54.51
N CYS A 8 28.44 27.93 53.22
CA CYS A 8 27.43 28.46 52.30
C CYS A 8 26.30 27.43 52.14
N ILE A 9 25.14 27.82 52.61
CA ILE A 9 23.86 27.14 52.46
C ILE A 9 23.41 27.40 51.03
N ALA A 10 23.45 26.38 50.16
CA ALA A 10 22.88 26.44 48.81
C ALA A 10 21.39 26.11 48.92
N VAL A 11 20.57 27.14 48.71
CA VAL A 11 19.12 26.99 48.51
C VAL A 11 18.90 26.35 47.13
N GLY A 12 18.46 25.09 47.13
CA GLY A 12 18.12 24.36 45.91
C GLY A 12 16.79 24.86 45.34
N SER A 13 16.87 25.56 44.22
CA SER A 13 15.69 25.90 43.40
C SER A 13 15.37 24.72 42.52
N VAL A 14 14.33 23.97 42.84
CA VAL A 14 13.77 22.89 42.03
C VAL A 14 12.93 23.53 40.94
N LEU A 15 13.53 23.80 39.78
CA LEU A 15 12.78 24.07 38.53
C LEU A 15 12.23 22.76 38.01
N GLY A 16 10.93 22.54 38.22
CA GLY A 16 10.18 21.46 37.59
C GLY A 16 10.12 21.66 36.05
N SER A 17 10.91 20.92 35.32
CA SER A 17 10.79 20.82 33.85
C SER A 17 9.50 20.07 33.49
N LEU A 18 8.48 20.82 33.06
CA LEU A 18 7.29 20.27 32.42
C LEU A 18 7.70 19.75 31.01
N THR A 19 7.99 18.46 30.90
CA THR A 19 8.17 17.82 29.59
C THR A 19 6.81 17.65 28.95
N VAL A 20 6.48 18.55 28.02
CA VAL A 20 5.32 18.39 27.15
C VAL A 20 5.65 17.25 26.20
N VAL A 21 5.08 16.07 26.44
CA VAL A 21 5.08 14.95 25.51
C VAL A 21 4.18 15.34 24.33
N ALA A 22 4.77 15.88 23.28
CA ALA A 22 4.08 16.11 22.03
C ALA A 22 3.76 14.75 21.41
N CYS A 23 2.50 14.31 21.53
CA CYS A 23 1.99 13.20 20.73
C CYS A 23 2.03 13.63 19.26
N HIS A 24 3.07 13.20 18.54
CA HIS A 24 3.08 13.26 17.10
C HIS A 24 2.06 12.24 16.60
N PRO A 25 1.05 12.65 15.79
CA PRO A 25 0.23 11.68 15.08
C PRO A 25 1.17 10.84 14.22
N ALA A 26 1.21 9.54 14.48
CA ALA A 26 1.97 8.61 13.67
C ALA A 26 1.44 8.75 12.24
N LYS A 27 2.27 9.31 11.35
CA LYS A 27 2.03 9.23 9.92
C LYS A 27 1.97 7.75 9.63
N ILE A 28 0.79 7.25 9.24
CA ILE A 28 0.64 5.92 8.70
C ILE A 28 1.42 5.92 7.39
N THR A 29 2.70 5.64 7.47
CA THR A 29 3.53 5.34 6.31
C THR A 29 2.99 4.02 5.80
N PRO A 30 2.56 3.91 4.53
CA PRO A 30 2.14 2.64 3.97
C PRO A 30 3.29 1.66 4.19
N GLN A 31 3.03 0.62 4.97
CA GLN A 31 3.99 -0.44 5.23
C GLN A 31 4.20 -1.16 3.92
N ARG A 32 5.24 -0.80 3.22
CA ARG A 32 5.76 -1.54 2.07
C ARG A 32 6.53 -2.71 2.63
N ASP A 33 5.85 -3.75 3.01
CA ASP A 33 6.49 -5.05 3.07
C ASP A 33 7.01 -5.31 1.66
N ALA A 34 8.26 -5.73 1.53
CA ALA A 34 8.95 -5.81 0.23
C ALA A 34 8.17 -6.65 -0.81
N ASP A 35 7.21 -7.42 -0.35
CA ASP A 35 6.42 -8.37 -1.13
C ASP A 35 4.94 -7.99 -1.29
N ARG A 36 4.46 -6.94 -0.60
CA ARG A 36 3.05 -6.55 -0.61
C ARG A 36 2.88 -5.03 -0.65
N ILE A 37 2.00 -4.55 -1.52
CA ILE A 37 1.56 -3.15 -1.56
C ILE A 37 0.10 -3.10 -1.17
N VAL A 38 -0.23 -2.25 -0.19
CA VAL A 38 -1.59 -1.96 0.20
C VAL A 38 -1.90 -0.52 -0.17
N ILE A 39 -2.86 -0.34 -1.06
CA ILE A 39 -3.39 0.96 -1.49
C ILE A 39 -4.67 1.19 -0.71
N THR A 40 -4.63 2.12 0.22
CA THR A 40 -5.77 2.46 1.08
C THR A 40 -6.75 3.39 0.38
N GLU A 41 -7.96 3.53 0.92
CA GLU A 41 -8.97 4.46 0.42
C GLU A 41 -8.42 5.90 0.29
N GLU A 42 -7.60 6.34 1.25
CA GLU A 42 -6.98 7.67 1.21
C GLU A 42 -6.01 7.80 0.03
N MET A 43 -5.21 6.77 -0.25
CA MET A 43 -4.31 6.75 -1.41
C MET A 43 -5.10 6.73 -2.71
N ILE A 44 -6.19 5.96 -2.78
CA ILE A 44 -7.10 5.92 -3.93
C ILE A 44 -7.64 7.32 -4.23
N ALA A 45 -8.15 8.02 -3.21
CA ALA A 45 -8.67 9.37 -3.35
C ALA A 45 -7.59 10.37 -3.80
N LYS A 46 -6.38 10.27 -3.26
CA LYS A 46 -5.24 11.14 -3.63
C LYS A 46 -4.67 10.84 -5.01
N SER A 47 -4.80 9.60 -5.50
CA SER A 47 -4.27 9.20 -6.80
C SER A 47 -4.92 9.98 -7.96
N GLY A 48 -6.17 10.45 -7.77
CA GLY A 48 -6.96 11.10 -8.82
C GLY A 48 -7.33 10.17 -9.98
N GLY A 49 -7.22 8.85 -9.81
CA GLY A 49 -7.70 7.85 -10.76
C GLY A 49 -9.22 7.78 -10.74
N GLN A 50 -9.85 7.63 -11.90
CA GLN A 50 -11.31 7.54 -12.00
C GLN A 50 -11.83 6.11 -11.81
N ASN A 51 -11.00 5.12 -12.08
CA ASN A 51 -11.32 3.70 -11.97
C ASN A 51 -10.14 2.90 -11.39
N ALA A 52 -10.38 1.62 -11.08
CA ALA A 52 -9.37 0.75 -10.48
C ALA A 52 -8.11 0.59 -11.35
N TRP A 53 -8.25 0.58 -12.67
CA TRP A 53 -7.15 0.50 -13.62
C TRP A 53 -6.21 1.70 -13.50
N GLU A 54 -6.76 2.92 -13.47
CA GLU A 54 -5.97 4.15 -13.34
C GLU A 54 -5.30 4.27 -11.98
N VAL A 55 -6.00 3.90 -10.91
CA VAL A 55 -5.44 3.87 -9.55
C VAL A 55 -4.25 2.93 -9.51
N LEU A 56 -4.40 1.70 -9.98
CA LEU A 56 -3.32 0.71 -10.02
C LEU A 56 -2.14 1.19 -10.85
N ARG A 57 -2.37 1.81 -12.00
CA ARG A 57 -1.32 2.33 -12.86
C ARG A 57 -0.47 3.40 -12.18
N ARG A 58 -1.04 4.17 -11.27
CA ARG A 58 -0.34 5.23 -10.52
C ARG A 58 0.34 4.72 -9.26
N GLU A 59 -0.33 3.83 -8.52
CA GLU A 59 0.09 3.40 -7.20
C GLU A 59 0.85 2.07 -7.18
N ALA A 60 0.81 1.29 -8.26
CA ALA A 60 1.47 -0.01 -8.39
C ALA A 60 2.57 -0.03 -9.47
N PRO A 61 3.71 0.64 -9.25
CA PRO A 61 4.76 0.81 -10.26
C PRO A 61 5.45 -0.51 -10.67
N GLN A 62 5.28 -1.57 -9.90
CA GLN A 62 5.80 -2.91 -10.22
C GLN A 62 5.00 -3.63 -11.29
N ILE A 63 3.82 -3.12 -11.66
CA ILE A 63 2.99 -3.66 -12.73
C ILE A 63 3.14 -2.80 -13.97
N THR A 64 3.27 -3.43 -15.12
CA THR A 64 3.23 -2.79 -16.43
C THR A 64 1.83 -2.96 -17.02
N PHE A 65 1.24 -1.86 -17.44
CA PHE A 65 -0.11 -1.79 -17.99
C PHE A 65 -0.01 -1.53 -19.49
N SER A 66 -0.76 -2.31 -20.27
CA SER A 66 -0.85 -2.15 -21.72
C SER A 66 -2.28 -1.84 -22.13
N GLU A 67 -2.43 -0.88 -23.02
CA GLU A 67 -3.71 -0.43 -23.56
C GLU A 67 -3.65 -0.44 -25.10
N ASN A 68 -4.78 -0.67 -25.74
CA ASN A 68 -4.89 -0.50 -27.18
C ASN A 68 -5.03 0.99 -27.54
N ARG A 69 -5.08 1.30 -28.86
CA ARG A 69 -5.24 2.67 -29.36
C ARG A 69 -6.52 3.37 -28.87
N ASN A 70 -7.51 2.61 -28.43
CA ASN A 70 -8.78 3.11 -27.93
C ASN A 70 -8.79 3.24 -26.38
N GLY A 71 -7.64 3.09 -25.71
CA GLY A 71 -7.53 3.18 -24.25
C GLY A 71 -8.08 1.96 -23.50
N GLN A 72 -8.42 0.87 -24.20
CA GLN A 72 -8.90 -0.33 -23.52
C GLN A 72 -7.73 -1.16 -22.99
N ALA A 73 -7.87 -1.68 -21.78
CA ALA A 73 -6.91 -2.59 -21.16
C ALA A 73 -6.72 -3.86 -22.00
N THR A 74 -5.49 -4.17 -22.32
CA THR A 74 -5.12 -5.36 -23.14
C THR A 74 -4.27 -6.34 -22.36
N ALA A 75 -3.39 -5.85 -21.50
CA ALA A 75 -2.54 -6.71 -20.67
C ALA A 75 -2.10 -6.00 -19.40
N MET A 76 -1.84 -6.78 -18.37
CA MET A 76 -1.06 -6.41 -17.20
C MET A 76 0.05 -7.44 -17.03
N THR A 77 1.26 -6.98 -16.80
CA THR A 77 2.40 -7.86 -16.56
C THR A 77 3.25 -7.32 -15.42
N ARG A 78 3.90 -8.19 -14.68
CA ARG A 78 4.84 -7.78 -13.66
C ARG A 78 6.12 -7.24 -14.30
N ARG A 79 6.62 -6.11 -13.81
CA ARG A 79 7.88 -5.53 -14.27
C ARG A 79 9.06 -6.39 -13.82
N GLY A 80 9.95 -6.75 -14.74
CA GLY A 80 11.30 -7.26 -14.44
C GLY A 80 11.57 -8.75 -14.67
N ARG A 81 10.58 -9.62 -14.84
CA ARG A 81 10.78 -11.01 -15.26
C ARG A 81 9.65 -11.45 -16.17
N SER A 82 9.99 -11.63 -17.41
CA SER A 82 9.13 -12.24 -18.43
C SER A 82 9.52 -13.70 -18.58
N SER A 83 8.62 -14.61 -18.26
CA SER A 83 8.79 -16.03 -18.54
C SER A 83 8.05 -16.38 -19.81
N PHE A 84 8.74 -16.98 -20.78
CA PHE A 84 8.09 -17.45 -22.02
C PHE A 84 7.11 -18.61 -21.80
N VAL A 85 7.15 -19.22 -20.61
CA VAL A 85 6.39 -20.44 -20.29
C VAL A 85 5.26 -20.19 -19.30
N LEU A 86 5.38 -19.16 -18.46
CA LEU A 86 4.42 -18.86 -17.42
C LEU A 86 3.64 -17.59 -17.74
N ASN A 87 2.36 -17.59 -17.45
CA ASN A 87 1.53 -16.41 -17.59
C ASN A 87 1.91 -15.38 -16.50
N ASP A 88 2.63 -14.32 -16.90
CA ASP A 88 3.07 -13.25 -16.00
C ASP A 88 1.95 -12.24 -15.67
N SER A 89 0.72 -12.49 -16.13
CA SER A 89 -0.42 -11.63 -15.78
C SER A 89 -0.84 -11.85 -14.34
N PRO A 90 -1.00 -10.79 -13.55
CA PRO A 90 -1.51 -10.90 -12.19
C PRO A 90 -2.94 -11.45 -12.19
N MET A 91 -3.24 -12.31 -11.21
CA MET A 91 -4.59 -12.73 -10.92
C MET A 91 -5.38 -11.59 -10.28
N VAL A 92 -6.59 -11.34 -10.75
CA VAL A 92 -7.47 -10.30 -10.18
C VAL A 92 -8.57 -10.95 -9.36
N ILE A 93 -8.72 -10.48 -8.12
CA ILE A 93 -9.78 -10.91 -7.19
C ILE A 93 -10.55 -9.66 -6.77
N ILE A 94 -11.85 -9.64 -7.00
CA ILE A 94 -12.75 -8.55 -6.61
C ILE A 94 -13.76 -9.11 -5.61
N ASP A 95 -13.76 -8.58 -4.38
CA ASP A 95 -14.62 -9.01 -3.28
C ASP A 95 -14.66 -10.54 -3.08
N GLY A 96 -13.46 -11.16 -3.16
CA GLY A 96 -13.28 -12.61 -3.03
C GLY A 96 -13.56 -13.43 -4.29
N ALA A 97 -14.13 -12.83 -5.34
CA ALA A 97 -14.38 -13.51 -6.61
C ALA A 97 -13.21 -13.32 -7.58
N ARG A 98 -12.69 -14.44 -8.13
CA ARG A 98 -11.64 -14.38 -9.17
C ARG A 98 -12.24 -13.83 -10.46
N ASN A 99 -11.61 -12.77 -10.99
CA ASN A 99 -11.98 -12.17 -12.26
C ASN A 99 -10.87 -12.39 -13.30
N GLN A 100 -11.23 -12.93 -14.45
CA GLN A 100 -10.28 -13.17 -15.56
C GLN A 100 -10.25 -12.02 -16.57
N ASP A 101 -11.27 -11.14 -16.55
CA ASP A 101 -11.33 -10.01 -17.46
C ASP A 101 -10.72 -8.75 -16.82
N ILE A 102 -9.53 -8.40 -17.28
CA ILE A 102 -8.84 -7.18 -16.84
C ILE A 102 -9.60 -5.90 -17.19
N LYS A 103 -10.51 -5.92 -18.18
CA LYS A 103 -11.35 -4.78 -18.54
C LYS A 103 -12.33 -4.41 -17.41
N ALA A 104 -12.67 -5.37 -16.55
CA ALA A 104 -13.47 -5.11 -15.36
C ALA A 104 -12.87 -4.02 -14.47
N LEU A 105 -11.53 -3.90 -14.44
CA LEU A 105 -10.83 -2.85 -13.69
C LEU A 105 -11.11 -1.44 -14.22
N GLN A 106 -11.34 -1.30 -15.52
CA GLN A 106 -11.71 -0.03 -16.14
C GLN A 106 -13.18 0.34 -15.87
N SER A 107 -14.03 -0.68 -15.67
CA SER A 107 -15.44 -0.50 -15.36
C SER A 107 -15.71 -0.28 -13.86
N LEU A 108 -14.70 -0.49 -12.99
CA LEU A 108 -14.85 -0.37 -11.55
C LEU A 108 -14.44 1.03 -11.09
N PRO A 109 -15.41 1.91 -10.71
CA PRO A 109 -15.11 3.28 -10.34
C PRO A 109 -14.24 3.36 -9.08
N ALA A 110 -13.32 4.32 -9.03
CA ALA A 110 -12.46 4.53 -7.86
C ALA A 110 -13.26 4.88 -6.58
N SER A 111 -14.42 5.49 -6.72
CA SER A 111 -15.30 5.90 -5.62
C SER A 111 -15.88 4.74 -4.81
N VAL A 112 -16.03 3.56 -5.43
CA VAL A 112 -16.54 2.36 -4.77
C VAL A 112 -15.44 1.51 -4.15
N LEU A 113 -14.18 1.82 -4.40
CA LEU A 113 -13.04 1.08 -3.87
C LEU A 113 -12.82 1.42 -2.38
N MET A 114 -12.60 0.39 -1.58
CA MET A 114 -12.19 0.51 -0.19
C MET A 114 -10.68 0.31 -0.05
N SER A 115 -10.13 -0.73 -0.67
CA SER A 115 -8.69 -0.99 -0.68
C SER A 115 -8.29 -1.85 -1.88
N ILE A 116 -7.02 -1.73 -2.28
CA ILE A 116 -6.41 -2.61 -3.25
C ILE A 116 -5.13 -3.16 -2.64
N GLU A 117 -4.97 -4.49 -2.66
CA GLU A 117 -3.77 -5.16 -2.22
C GLU A 117 -3.09 -5.80 -3.44
N VAL A 118 -1.80 -5.58 -3.58
CA VAL A 118 -1.00 -6.17 -4.66
C VAL A 118 0.05 -7.08 -4.03
N LEU A 119 -0.11 -8.37 -4.21
CA LEU A 119 0.81 -9.40 -3.74
C LEU A 119 1.82 -9.74 -4.84
N THR A 120 3.06 -10.01 -4.44
CA THR A 120 4.07 -10.53 -5.38
C THR A 120 3.76 -11.97 -5.77
N GLY A 121 4.42 -12.48 -6.81
CA GLY A 121 4.25 -13.87 -7.23
C GLY A 121 4.58 -14.90 -6.15
N ILE A 122 5.56 -14.61 -5.28
CA ILE A 122 5.94 -15.50 -4.18
C ILE A 122 4.82 -15.59 -3.15
N GLU A 123 4.32 -14.44 -2.69
CA GLU A 123 3.22 -14.38 -1.73
C GLU A 123 1.91 -14.87 -2.38
N GLY A 124 1.66 -14.45 -3.62
CA GLY A 124 0.49 -14.90 -4.39
C GLY A 124 0.43 -16.42 -4.53
N THR A 125 1.52 -17.07 -4.90
CA THR A 125 1.54 -18.54 -5.05
C THR A 125 1.35 -19.26 -3.72
N THR A 126 1.80 -18.68 -2.61
CA THR A 126 1.61 -19.25 -1.27
C THR A 126 0.13 -19.33 -0.88
N TYR A 127 -0.66 -18.30 -1.24
CA TYR A 127 -2.07 -18.23 -0.86
C TYR A 127 -3.03 -18.72 -1.95
N TYR A 128 -2.67 -18.56 -3.23
CA TYR A 128 -3.57 -18.80 -4.36
C TYR A 128 -3.08 -19.86 -5.35
N GLY A 129 -1.94 -20.50 -5.04
CA GLY A 129 -1.38 -21.58 -5.85
C GLY A 129 -0.61 -21.08 -7.09
N THR A 130 -0.25 -22.04 -7.96
CA THR A 130 0.65 -21.82 -9.09
C THR A 130 0.11 -20.84 -10.14
N ASP A 131 -1.20 -20.63 -10.21
CA ASP A 131 -1.82 -19.68 -11.14
C ASP A 131 -1.51 -18.21 -10.79
N ALA A 132 -1.01 -17.97 -9.57
CA ALA A 132 -0.68 -16.65 -9.06
C ALA A 132 0.79 -16.27 -9.21
N VAL A 133 1.54 -16.94 -10.10
CA VAL A 133 2.97 -16.64 -10.35
C VAL A 133 3.19 -15.18 -10.78
N GLY A 134 2.27 -14.62 -11.55
CA GLY A 134 2.29 -13.21 -11.96
C GLY A 134 1.97 -12.22 -10.83
N GLY A 135 1.62 -12.72 -9.64
CA GLY A 135 1.12 -11.94 -8.51
C GLY A 135 -0.40 -11.96 -8.41
N VAL A 136 -0.93 -11.31 -7.39
CA VAL A 136 -2.38 -11.20 -7.15
C VAL A 136 -2.75 -9.76 -6.85
N ILE A 137 -3.83 -9.29 -7.46
CA ILE A 137 -4.45 -8.00 -7.17
C ILE A 137 -5.78 -8.29 -6.49
N ILE A 138 -5.89 -7.93 -5.23
CA ILE A 138 -7.10 -8.12 -4.43
C ILE A 138 -7.76 -6.75 -4.27
N ILE A 139 -8.97 -6.63 -4.74
CA ILE A 139 -9.78 -5.41 -4.65
C ILE A 139 -10.94 -5.67 -3.70
N LYS A 140 -11.07 -4.80 -2.73
CA LYS A 140 -12.24 -4.76 -1.84
C LYS A 140 -13.05 -3.50 -2.15
N THR A 141 -14.33 -3.70 -2.39
CA THR A 141 -15.26 -2.59 -2.55
C THR A 141 -15.96 -2.25 -1.24
N LYS A 142 -16.51 -1.05 -1.15
CA LYS A 142 -17.28 -0.60 0.02
C LYS A 142 -18.53 -1.44 0.28
N THR A 143 -19.03 -2.10 -0.76
CA THR A 143 -20.28 -2.90 -0.69
C THR A 143 -19.99 -4.39 -0.46
N GLY A 144 -18.87 -4.90 -0.96
CA GLY A 144 -18.50 -6.33 -0.86
C GLY A 144 -17.60 -6.67 0.33
N GLY A 145 -17.13 -5.69 1.08
CA GLY A 145 -16.21 -5.86 2.21
C GLY A 145 -16.88 -6.03 3.59
N GLN A 146 -18.17 -6.34 3.65
CA GLN A 146 -18.89 -6.60 4.90
C GLN A 146 -18.91 -8.09 5.23
#